data_0841952489d8661cf520307f883b8c62
#
_entry.id   0841952489d8661cf520307f883b8c62
#
_cell.length_a   1.000
_cell.length_b   1.000
_cell.length_c   1.000
_cell.angle_alpha   90.00
_cell.angle_beta   90.00
_cell.angle_gamma   90.00
#
_symmetry.space_group_name_H-M   'P 1'
#
loop_
_entity.id
_entity.type
_entity.pdbx_description
1 polymer ?
#
loop_
_entity_poly.entity_id
_entity_poly.type
_entity_poly.pdbx_seq_one_letter_code
_entity_poly.pdbx_strand_id
1 'polypeptide(L)'
;MGVAWIQNKRLIMHLLCLASLLVLPFTCLPGLAKPPSAPPEIWAEYDPDAGEWREEIIHESVKDGILNRETYVSAWVQGKEIRVYCKYSVQDGLKKAPGLLNVHGWMGAPGIDKSYVDEGWAVMAFDYCGESGKRVHFTKYPKVFDHGNMDKKFGGSVRAKTRAGQSITDPKQTSDYLWYAVQRRVLSYLLKQKEVDGSRIGAKGYSYGGTIMWNLGMDPRVKAVVAYFGIGWNEYYRSKQVWMYNQPYVEPLKTS
;
A
#
# COMPACT_ATOMS: atom_id res chain seq x y z
N MET A 1 6.46 -76.45 -26.54
CA MET A 1 6.24 -75.33 -25.57
C MET A 1 7.53 -74.50 -25.37
N GLY A 2 8.19 -73.99 -26.40
CA GLY A 2 9.49 -73.32 -26.25
C GLY A 2 9.66 -71.98 -27.01
N VAL A 3 8.67 -71.52 -27.76
CA VAL A 3 8.84 -70.34 -28.65
C VAL A 3 8.16 -69.08 -28.12
N ALA A 4 7.18 -69.19 -27.23
CA ALA A 4 6.44 -68.02 -26.69
C ALA A 4 7.19 -67.21 -25.60
N TRP A 5 8.25 -67.78 -25.01
CA TRP A 5 8.97 -67.17 -23.88
C TRP A 5 10.11 -66.21 -24.30
N ILE A 6 10.59 -66.34 -25.50
CA ILE A 6 11.69 -65.53 -26.05
C ILE A 6 11.20 -64.18 -26.61
N GLN A 7 9.94 -64.10 -27.08
CA GLN A 7 9.39 -62.85 -27.62
C GLN A 7 9.07 -61.83 -26.51
N ASN A 8 8.68 -62.29 -25.31
CA ASN A 8 8.35 -61.37 -24.23
C ASN A 8 9.57 -60.63 -23.60
N LYS A 9 10.75 -61.26 -23.63
CA LYS A 9 11.97 -60.60 -23.12
C LYS A 9 12.49 -59.47 -24.00
N ARG A 10 12.27 -59.54 -25.30
CA ARG A 10 12.67 -58.44 -26.23
C ARG A 10 11.76 -57.25 -26.14
N LEU A 11 10.47 -57.45 -25.87
CA LEU A 11 9.50 -56.38 -25.70
C LEU A 11 9.72 -55.61 -24.40
N ILE A 12 10.04 -56.28 -23.31
CA ILE A 12 10.35 -55.64 -22.02
C ILE A 12 11.66 -54.85 -22.07
N MET A 13 12.65 -55.33 -22.82
CA MET A 13 13.91 -54.62 -22.99
C MET A 13 13.79 -53.33 -23.82
N HIS A 14 12.88 -53.30 -24.80
CA HIS A 14 12.62 -52.10 -25.59
C HIS A 14 11.77 -51.06 -24.84
N LEU A 15 10.88 -51.50 -23.93
CA LEU A 15 10.14 -50.59 -23.06
C LEU A 15 11.00 -49.95 -21.97
N LEU A 16 12.02 -50.64 -21.48
CA LEU A 16 12.99 -50.14 -20.50
C LEU A 16 13.98 -49.14 -21.14
N CYS A 17 14.35 -49.29 -22.40
CA CYS A 17 15.18 -48.32 -23.13
C CYS A 17 14.44 -47.04 -23.55
N LEU A 18 13.13 -47.11 -23.73
CA LEU A 18 12.33 -45.90 -24.05
C LEU A 18 12.00 -45.07 -22.80
N ALA A 19 11.99 -45.67 -21.62
CA ALA A 19 11.78 -44.94 -20.35
C ALA A 19 13.02 -44.18 -19.89
N SER A 20 14.21 -44.52 -20.37
CA SER A 20 15.47 -43.85 -19.97
C SER A 20 15.80 -42.61 -20.80
N LEU A 21 15.04 -42.31 -21.87
CA LEU A 21 15.27 -41.18 -22.77
C LEU A 21 14.36 -40.01 -22.51
N LEU A 22 13.51 -40.05 -21.47
CA LEU A 22 12.58 -38.99 -21.11
C LEU A 22 12.87 -38.28 -19.78
N VAL A 23 14.01 -38.56 -19.17
CA VAL A 23 14.60 -37.71 -18.14
C VAL A 23 15.49 -36.68 -18.84
N LEU A 24 14.87 -35.80 -19.62
CA LEU A 24 15.47 -34.52 -19.91
C LEU A 24 15.67 -33.80 -18.57
N PRO A 25 16.91 -33.45 -18.21
CA PRO A 25 17.09 -32.57 -17.08
C PRO A 25 16.27 -31.30 -17.36
N PHE A 26 15.37 -31.00 -16.47
CA PHE A 26 14.77 -29.65 -16.36
C PHE A 26 15.91 -28.70 -15.98
N THR A 27 16.90 -28.58 -16.86
CA THR A 27 17.91 -27.55 -16.76
C THR A 27 17.27 -26.28 -17.24
N CYS A 28 16.96 -25.42 -16.29
CA CYS A 28 16.87 -23.99 -16.42
C CYS A 28 16.44 -23.52 -17.81
N LEU A 29 15.16 -23.31 -18.02
CA LEU A 29 14.70 -22.36 -19.01
C LEU A 29 15.19 -20.98 -18.53
N PRO A 30 16.20 -20.37 -19.17
CA PRO A 30 16.61 -19.02 -18.83
C PRO A 30 15.48 -18.09 -19.26
N GLY A 31 14.79 -17.49 -18.32
CA GLY A 31 13.83 -16.46 -18.62
C GLY A 31 12.44 -16.57 -18.00
N LEU A 32 12.18 -17.51 -17.11
CA LEU A 32 11.01 -17.36 -16.27
C LEU A 32 11.26 -16.16 -15.36
N ALA A 33 10.58 -15.05 -15.67
CA ALA A 33 10.58 -13.88 -14.82
C ALA A 33 10.29 -14.35 -13.37
N LYS A 34 11.09 -13.88 -12.42
CA LYS A 34 10.83 -14.11 -11.00
C LYS A 34 9.35 -13.80 -10.76
N PRO A 35 8.59 -14.73 -10.13
CA PRO A 35 7.20 -14.42 -9.82
C PRO A 35 7.14 -13.10 -9.04
N PRO A 36 6.12 -12.28 -9.30
CA PRO A 36 5.98 -11.00 -8.61
C PRO A 36 6.00 -11.23 -7.10
N SER A 37 6.70 -10.38 -6.37
CA SER A 37 6.81 -10.47 -4.91
C SER A 37 5.43 -10.43 -4.27
N ALA A 38 5.17 -11.32 -3.32
CA ALA A 38 3.94 -11.28 -2.54
C ALA A 38 3.84 -9.94 -1.76
N PRO A 39 2.63 -9.43 -1.48
CA PRO A 39 2.46 -8.16 -0.77
C PRO A 39 3.29 -8.02 0.53
N PRO A 40 3.44 -9.05 1.39
CA PRO A 40 4.32 -8.97 2.57
C PRO A 40 5.78 -8.74 2.22
N GLU A 41 6.29 -9.31 1.13
CA GLU A 41 7.69 -9.16 0.71
C GLU A 41 8.02 -7.75 0.26
N ILE A 42 7.05 -7.04 -0.34
CA ILE A 42 7.20 -5.64 -0.75
C ILE A 42 7.52 -4.75 0.45
N TRP A 43 6.99 -5.10 1.62
CA TRP A 43 7.12 -4.31 2.86
C TRP A 43 8.23 -4.79 3.79
N ALA A 44 8.86 -5.95 3.52
CA ALA A 44 9.85 -6.54 4.42
C ALA A 44 11.04 -5.62 4.72
N GLU A 45 11.40 -4.75 3.79
CA GLU A 45 12.53 -3.80 3.92
C GLU A 45 12.09 -2.38 4.30
N TYR A 46 10.79 -2.15 4.49
CA TYR A 46 10.27 -0.82 4.83
C TYR A 46 9.97 -0.73 6.32
N ASP A 47 10.76 0.06 7.03
CA ASP A 47 10.51 0.40 8.42
C ASP A 47 9.79 1.78 8.50
N PRO A 48 8.50 1.81 8.89
CA PRO A 48 7.76 3.06 9.03
C PRO A 48 8.25 3.92 10.21
N ASP A 49 9.06 3.40 11.11
CA ASP A 49 9.62 4.14 12.25
C ASP A 49 11.03 4.67 11.98
N ALA A 50 11.66 4.24 10.88
CA ALA A 50 13.01 4.67 10.53
C ALA A 50 13.12 6.18 10.24
N GLY A 51 14.26 6.75 10.61
CA GLY A 51 14.62 8.14 10.34
C GLY A 51 13.91 9.17 11.21
N GLU A 52 14.37 10.40 11.11
CA GLU A 52 13.86 11.52 11.89
C GLU A 52 12.42 11.86 11.52
N TRP A 53 11.63 12.27 12.50
CA TRP A 53 10.24 12.72 12.29
C TRP A 53 10.15 14.10 11.67
N ARG A 54 11.09 15.00 11.98
CA ARG A 54 11.12 16.40 11.53
C ARG A 54 9.74 17.03 11.58
N GLU A 55 9.10 16.89 12.74
CA GLU A 55 7.76 17.46 12.96
C GLU A 55 7.80 18.98 12.83
N GLU A 56 6.87 19.53 12.08
CA GLU A 56 6.68 20.97 11.89
C GLU A 56 5.21 21.28 12.10
N ILE A 57 4.87 21.87 13.24
CA ILE A 57 3.52 22.29 13.55
C ILE A 57 3.20 23.55 12.74
N ILE A 58 2.23 23.47 11.84
CA ILE A 58 1.74 24.60 11.05
C ILE A 58 0.75 25.41 11.85
N HIS A 59 -0.16 24.71 12.52
CA HIS A 59 -1.20 25.29 13.36
C HIS A 59 -1.56 24.32 14.49
N GLU A 60 -1.74 24.89 15.70
CA GLU A 60 -2.28 24.15 16.84
C GLU A 60 -3.23 25.06 17.62
N SER A 61 -4.37 24.55 18.00
CA SER A 61 -5.34 25.28 18.80
C SER A 61 -6.20 24.33 19.62
N VAL A 62 -6.65 24.80 20.78
CA VAL A 62 -7.74 24.17 21.55
C VAL A 62 -8.96 25.05 21.38
N LYS A 63 -10.01 24.49 20.80
CA LYS A 63 -11.29 25.16 20.61
C LYS A 63 -12.43 24.23 21.01
N ASP A 64 -13.35 24.71 21.79
CA ASP A 64 -14.51 23.97 22.29
C ASP A 64 -14.11 22.66 22.99
N GLY A 65 -12.97 22.66 23.72
CA GLY A 65 -12.42 21.48 24.38
C GLY A 65 -11.79 20.44 23.44
N ILE A 66 -11.52 20.79 22.18
CA ILE A 66 -10.89 19.91 21.21
C ILE A 66 -9.53 20.49 20.81
N LEU A 67 -8.48 19.72 21.01
CA LEU A 67 -7.16 19.98 20.45
C LEU A 67 -7.18 19.67 18.95
N ASN A 68 -6.81 20.67 18.15
CA ASN A 68 -6.66 20.54 16.71
C ASN A 68 -5.22 20.89 16.33
N ARG A 69 -4.59 20.06 15.51
CA ARG A 69 -3.22 20.26 15.02
C ARG A 69 -3.12 19.98 13.54
N GLU A 70 -2.43 20.87 12.82
CA GLU A 70 -1.98 20.65 11.45
C GLU A 70 -0.48 20.62 11.44
N THR A 71 0.13 19.63 10.80
CA THR A 71 1.57 19.41 10.86
C THR A 71 2.12 18.78 9.60
N TYR A 72 3.39 19.00 9.34
CA TYR A 72 4.20 18.15 8.48
C TYR A 72 5.04 17.20 9.31
N VAL A 73 5.10 15.94 8.88
CA VAL A 73 6.05 14.95 9.39
C VAL A 73 6.83 14.32 8.25
N SER A 74 8.04 13.84 8.53
CA SER A 74 8.86 13.20 7.51
C SER A 74 8.61 11.70 7.45
N ALA A 75 8.36 11.20 6.26
CA ALA A 75 8.45 9.80 5.91
C ALA A 75 9.70 9.56 5.05
N TRP A 76 10.41 8.47 5.34
CA TRP A 76 11.63 8.13 4.62
C TRP A 76 11.39 6.91 3.75
N VAL A 77 11.39 7.09 2.44
CA VAL A 77 11.14 6.02 1.48
C VAL A 77 12.30 5.96 0.51
N GLN A 78 12.93 4.77 0.39
CA GLN A 78 14.10 4.58 -0.48
C GLN A 78 15.20 5.63 -0.25
N GLY A 79 15.44 6.00 1.02
CA GLY A 79 16.44 7.02 1.41
C GLY A 79 16.07 8.46 1.05
N LYS A 80 14.83 8.71 0.63
CA LYS A 80 14.36 10.07 0.30
C LYS A 80 13.28 10.50 1.28
N GLU A 81 13.31 11.79 1.63
CA GLU A 81 12.33 12.41 2.51
C GLU A 81 11.08 12.80 1.75
N ILE A 82 9.93 12.40 2.30
CA ILE A 82 8.60 12.86 1.91
C ILE A 82 8.03 13.67 3.06
N ARG A 83 7.62 14.91 2.83
CA ARG A 83 6.99 15.77 3.84
C ARG A 83 5.48 15.53 3.82
N VAL A 84 4.98 14.78 4.77
CA VAL A 84 3.59 14.34 4.84
C VAL A 84 2.77 15.36 5.61
N TYR A 85 1.73 15.88 4.96
CA TYR A 85 0.77 16.77 5.60
C TYR A 85 -0.29 15.97 6.36
N CYS A 86 -0.45 16.28 7.65
CA CYS A 86 -1.36 15.61 8.57
C CYS A 86 -2.25 16.62 9.31
N LYS A 87 -3.46 16.18 9.66
CA LYS A 87 -4.36 16.80 10.63
C LYS A 87 -4.63 15.85 11.77
N TYR A 88 -4.68 16.36 12.98
CA TYR A 88 -4.96 15.59 14.18
C TYR A 88 -5.97 16.32 15.03
N SER A 89 -6.94 15.60 15.59
CA SER A 89 -7.89 16.15 16.55
C SER A 89 -8.25 15.12 17.62
N VAL A 90 -8.36 15.59 18.85
CA VAL A 90 -8.73 14.80 20.02
C VAL A 90 -9.35 15.73 21.09
N GLN A 91 -10.20 15.19 21.95
CA GLN A 91 -10.66 15.96 23.13
C GLN A 91 -9.46 16.32 24.00
N ASP A 92 -9.34 17.60 24.36
CA ASP A 92 -8.22 18.09 25.15
C ASP A 92 -8.18 17.43 26.54
N GLY A 93 -6.97 17.04 26.94
CA GLY A 93 -6.75 16.33 28.21
C GLY A 93 -7.16 14.85 28.22
N LEU A 94 -7.74 14.32 27.14
CA LEU A 94 -8.11 12.90 27.04
C LEU A 94 -6.86 12.02 27.07
N LYS A 95 -6.97 10.88 27.71
CA LYS A 95 -5.89 9.87 27.79
C LYS A 95 -6.43 8.52 27.37
N LYS A 96 -5.58 7.72 26.72
CA LYS A 96 -5.92 6.38 26.25
C LYS A 96 -7.15 6.36 25.32
N ALA A 97 -7.23 7.36 24.43
CA ALA A 97 -8.23 7.39 23.37
C ALA A 97 -8.00 6.28 22.35
N PRO A 98 -9.03 5.63 21.82
CA PRO A 98 -8.85 4.84 20.60
C PRO A 98 -8.38 5.75 19.46
N GLY A 99 -7.44 5.27 18.67
CA GLY A 99 -6.91 6.01 17.51
C GLY A 99 -7.63 5.64 16.22
N LEU A 100 -7.97 6.65 15.42
CA LEU A 100 -8.57 6.46 14.11
C LEU A 100 -7.72 7.12 13.04
N LEU A 101 -7.30 6.35 12.04
CA LEU A 101 -6.72 6.90 10.82
C LEU A 101 -7.82 7.08 9.77
N ASN A 102 -8.07 8.33 9.33
CA ASN A 102 -9.09 8.67 8.36
C ASN A 102 -8.46 9.03 6.99
N VAL A 103 -8.81 8.29 5.94
CA VAL A 103 -8.20 8.41 4.62
C VAL A 103 -9.22 8.90 3.59
N HIS A 104 -8.91 10.03 2.98
CA HIS A 104 -9.79 10.66 1.99
C HIS A 104 -9.81 9.89 0.66
N GLY A 105 -10.82 10.14 -0.16
CA GLY A 105 -10.92 9.61 -1.51
C GLY A 105 -9.97 10.29 -2.49
N TRP A 106 -10.04 9.84 -3.73
CA TRP A 106 -9.22 10.36 -4.83
C TRP A 106 -9.31 11.88 -4.95
N MET A 107 -8.18 12.56 -5.06
CA MET A 107 -8.05 14.02 -5.12
C MET A 107 -8.73 14.79 -3.96
N GLY A 108 -9.16 14.10 -2.93
CA GLY A 108 -9.71 14.72 -1.73
C GLY A 108 -8.64 15.43 -0.89
N ALA A 109 -9.08 16.03 0.20
CA ALA A 109 -8.22 16.62 1.21
C ALA A 109 -8.36 15.87 2.54
N PRO A 110 -7.32 15.83 3.39
CA PRO A 110 -7.44 15.25 4.71
C PRO A 110 -8.49 16.00 5.53
N GLY A 111 -9.41 15.27 6.10
CA GLY A 111 -10.51 15.81 6.91
C GLY A 111 -10.64 15.05 8.23
N ILE A 112 -10.88 15.76 9.31
CA ILE A 112 -11.22 15.18 10.59
C ILE A 112 -12.70 14.81 10.59
N ASP A 113 -12.99 13.56 10.94
CA ASP A 113 -14.37 13.17 11.21
C ASP A 113 -14.72 13.53 12.66
N LYS A 114 -15.45 14.63 12.78
CA LYS A 114 -15.78 15.19 14.08
C LYS A 114 -16.62 14.23 14.93
N SER A 115 -17.47 13.40 14.34
CA SER A 115 -18.32 12.47 15.10
C SER A 115 -17.49 11.51 15.96
N TYR A 116 -16.35 11.04 15.45
CA TYR A 116 -15.45 10.20 16.24
C TYR A 116 -14.74 10.98 17.34
N VAL A 117 -14.36 12.24 17.07
CA VAL A 117 -13.75 13.08 18.13
C VAL A 117 -14.74 13.33 19.26
N ASP A 118 -15.99 13.59 18.93
CA ASP A 118 -17.07 13.79 19.91
C ASP A 118 -17.32 12.53 20.75
N GLU A 119 -17.10 11.35 20.19
CA GLU A 119 -17.16 10.05 20.88
C GLU A 119 -15.88 9.68 21.63
N GLY A 120 -14.90 10.56 21.71
CA GLY A 120 -13.66 10.35 22.48
C GLY A 120 -12.55 9.61 21.71
N TRP A 121 -12.59 9.63 20.39
CA TRP A 121 -11.48 9.11 19.56
C TRP A 121 -10.44 10.19 19.29
N ALA A 122 -9.19 9.77 19.19
CA ALA A 122 -8.13 10.56 18.60
C ALA A 122 -8.11 10.29 17.10
N VAL A 123 -8.42 11.31 16.29
CA VAL A 123 -8.55 11.16 14.82
C VAL A 123 -7.37 11.82 14.13
N MET A 124 -6.69 11.05 13.27
CA MET A 124 -5.66 11.55 12.38
C MET A 124 -6.07 11.36 10.93
N ALA A 125 -5.95 12.43 10.14
CA ALA A 125 -6.11 12.40 8.69
C ALA A 125 -4.82 12.90 8.04
N PHE A 126 -4.52 12.43 6.84
CA PHE A 126 -3.32 12.83 6.12
C PHE A 126 -3.57 12.89 4.62
N ASP A 127 -2.76 13.68 3.94
CA ASP A 127 -2.75 13.71 2.49
C ASP A 127 -1.77 12.66 1.96
N TYR A 128 -2.26 11.72 1.16
CA TYR A 128 -1.42 10.73 0.49
C TYR A 128 -1.10 11.08 -0.95
N CYS A 129 -1.96 11.84 -1.61
CA CYS A 129 -1.88 12.03 -3.06
C CYS A 129 -1.05 13.24 -3.50
N GLY A 130 -0.53 14.02 -2.54
CA GLY A 130 0.31 15.18 -2.83
C GLY A 130 -0.46 16.35 -3.46
N GLU A 131 0.21 17.11 -4.30
CA GLU A 131 -0.39 18.30 -4.90
C GLU A 131 -1.61 17.93 -5.75
N SER A 132 -2.75 18.40 -5.34
CA SER A 132 -4.01 18.27 -6.07
C SER A 132 -4.92 19.48 -5.81
N GLY A 133 -5.47 20.05 -6.87
CA GLY A 133 -6.32 21.23 -6.78
C GLY A 133 -5.59 22.48 -6.29
N LYS A 134 -6.32 23.37 -5.58
CA LYS A 134 -5.80 24.67 -5.10
C LYS A 134 -5.47 24.66 -3.60
N ARG A 135 -5.03 23.52 -3.06
CA ARG A 135 -4.71 23.42 -1.62
C ARG A 135 -3.39 24.12 -1.30
N VAL A 136 -3.34 24.79 -0.16
CA VAL A 136 -2.11 25.42 0.36
C VAL A 136 -1.18 24.37 0.96
N HIS A 137 -1.75 23.39 1.68
CA HIS A 137 -1.01 22.33 2.35
C HIS A 137 -1.33 20.97 1.75
N PHE A 138 -0.30 20.23 1.37
CA PHE A 138 -0.36 18.90 0.78
C PHE A 138 0.96 18.17 1.02
N THR A 139 0.97 16.85 0.90
CA THR A 139 2.17 16.04 1.00
C THR A 139 3.15 16.34 -0.14
N LYS A 140 4.40 16.65 0.21
CA LYS A 140 5.44 17.04 -0.74
C LYS A 140 6.32 15.84 -1.07
N TYR A 141 6.14 15.29 -2.25
CA TYR A 141 7.00 14.24 -2.78
C TYR A 141 8.22 14.86 -3.48
N PRO A 142 9.44 14.35 -3.25
CA PRO A 142 10.61 14.84 -3.96
C PRO A 142 10.55 14.53 -5.45
N LYS A 143 11.08 15.43 -6.27
CA LYS A 143 11.05 15.30 -7.75
C LYS A 143 11.75 14.04 -8.28
N VAL A 144 12.65 13.45 -7.50
CA VAL A 144 13.33 12.21 -7.86
C VAL A 144 12.37 11.02 -7.98
N PHE A 145 11.27 11.05 -7.25
CA PHE A 145 10.17 10.13 -7.49
C PHE A 145 9.40 10.60 -8.71
N ASP A 146 9.37 9.78 -9.72
CA ASP A 146 8.59 10.07 -10.94
C ASP A 146 7.08 9.97 -10.69
N HIS A 147 6.70 9.37 -9.59
CA HIS A 147 5.34 9.18 -9.09
C HIS A 147 5.19 9.76 -7.68
N GLY A 148 3.98 9.76 -7.18
CA GLY A 148 3.64 10.22 -5.82
C GLY A 148 2.74 11.43 -5.82
N ASN A 149 3.05 12.46 -6.61
CA ASN A 149 2.17 13.61 -6.75
C ASN A 149 1.08 13.36 -7.79
N MET A 150 -0.15 13.72 -7.44
CA MET A 150 -1.29 13.71 -8.35
C MET A 150 -1.40 15.03 -9.10
N ASP A 151 -0.35 15.48 -9.75
CA ASP A 151 -0.44 16.67 -10.56
C ASP A 151 -1.28 16.46 -11.83
N LYS A 152 -1.81 17.55 -12.37
CA LYS A 152 -2.66 17.53 -13.58
C LYS A 152 -1.96 16.91 -14.80
N LYS A 153 -0.62 16.95 -14.86
CA LYS A 153 0.17 16.43 -15.97
C LYS A 153 0.14 14.92 -16.04
N PHE A 154 -0.09 14.26 -14.91
CA PHE A 154 -0.17 12.80 -14.86
C PHE A 154 -1.57 12.25 -15.02
N GLY A 155 -2.58 13.10 -14.99
CA GLY A 155 -3.95 12.63 -14.86
C GLY A 155 -4.15 11.80 -13.59
N GLY A 156 -3.32 12.05 -12.57
CA GLY A 156 -3.47 11.46 -11.24
C GLY A 156 -3.49 9.96 -11.17
N SER A 157 -2.98 9.25 -12.14
CA SER A 157 -3.12 7.81 -12.16
C SER A 157 -1.86 7.11 -11.70
N VAL A 158 -2.05 6.07 -10.92
CA VAL A 158 -1.09 5.00 -10.79
C VAL A 158 -0.89 4.39 -12.17
N ARG A 159 0.32 4.46 -12.68
CA ARG A 159 0.61 3.99 -14.03
C ARG A 159 1.67 2.90 -13.95
N ALA A 160 1.51 1.88 -14.79
CA ALA A 160 2.55 0.90 -15.04
C ALA A 160 3.69 1.46 -15.91
N LYS A 161 3.75 2.78 -16.06
CA LYS A 161 4.78 3.48 -16.83
C LYS A 161 5.24 4.73 -16.12
N THR A 162 6.52 5.01 -16.21
CA THR A 162 7.14 6.28 -15.80
C THR A 162 6.66 7.43 -16.68
N ARG A 163 7.02 8.68 -16.31
CA ARG A 163 6.81 9.87 -17.16
C ARG A 163 7.46 9.74 -18.54
N ALA A 164 8.60 9.08 -18.61
CA ALA A 164 9.31 8.82 -19.85
C ALA A 164 8.69 7.68 -20.68
N GLY A 165 7.58 7.08 -20.24
CA GLY A 165 6.90 6.01 -20.97
C GLY A 165 7.50 4.62 -20.78
N GLN A 166 8.51 4.47 -19.91
CA GLN A 166 9.13 3.18 -19.59
C GLN A 166 8.18 2.33 -18.73
N SER A 167 8.13 1.04 -18.96
CA SER A 167 7.33 0.12 -18.13
C SER A 167 7.91 0.03 -16.72
N ILE A 168 7.05 0.12 -15.71
CA ILE A 168 7.38 -0.13 -14.32
C ILE A 168 7.19 -1.63 -14.09
N THR A 169 8.26 -2.30 -13.68
CA THR A 169 8.28 -3.74 -13.36
C THR A 169 8.46 -3.99 -11.86
N ASP A 170 8.95 -3.00 -11.12
CA ASP A 170 9.10 -3.05 -9.67
C ASP A 170 7.94 -2.30 -9.00
N PRO A 171 7.09 -2.98 -8.21
CA PRO A 171 6.00 -2.35 -7.47
C PRO A 171 6.45 -1.17 -6.61
N LYS A 172 7.68 -1.20 -6.08
CA LYS A 172 8.25 -0.12 -5.25
C LYS A 172 8.45 1.20 -6.01
N GLN A 173 8.35 1.18 -7.34
CA GLN A 173 8.43 2.37 -8.19
C GLN A 173 7.06 2.99 -8.50
N THR A 174 5.98 2.48 -7.91
CA THR A 174 4.62 2.98 -8.15
C THR A 174 4.21 4.08 -7.17
N SER A 175 3.25 4.91 -7.57
CA SER A 175 2.62 5.88 -6.67
C SER A 175 1.94 5.19 -5.50
N ASP A 176 1.30 4.03 -5.73
CA ASP A 176 0.64 3.28 -4.66
C ASP A 176 1.62 2.85 -3.57
N TYR A 177 2.82 2.38 -3.95
CA TYR A 177 3.83 2.03 -2.96
C TYR A 177 4.19 3.25 -2.09
N LEU A 178 4.42 4.41 -2.70
CA LEU A 178 4.73 5.64 -1.97
C LEU A 178 3.58 6.05 -1.04
N TRP A 179 2.32 5.96 -1.52
CA TRP A 179 1.15 6.32 -0.74
C TRP A 179 0.93 5.37 0.44
N TYR A 180 1.17 4.07 0.25
CA TYR A 180 1.08 3.08 1.33
C TYR A 180 2.23 3.21 2.33
N ALA A 181 3.43 3.56 1.87
CA ALA A 181 4.56 3.85 2.76
C ALA A 181 4.27 5.07 3.64
N VAL A 182 3.79 6.16 3.05
CA VAL A 182 3.34 7.36 3.77
C VAL A 182 2.26 7.02 4.80
N GLN A 183 1.27 6.22 4.42
CA GLN A 183 0.21 5.78 5.32
C GLN A 183 0.74 5.01 6.54
N ARG A 184 1.69 4.10 6.36
CA ARG A 184 2.32 3.35 7.46
C ARG A 184 3.11 4.26 8.39
N ARG A 185 3.78 5.27 7.82
CA ARG A 185 4.48 6.30 8.61
C ARG A 185 3.51 7.12 9.46
N VAL A 186 2.37 7.53 8.87
CA VAL A 186 1.34 8.29 9.60
C VAL A 186 0.67 7.44 10.68
N LEU A 187 0.49 6.14 10.45
CA LEU A 187 0.06 5.22 11.50
C LEU A 187 1.03 5.21 12.68
N SER A 188 2.33 5.14 12.41
CA SER A 188 3.35 5.24 13.45
C SER A 188 3.30 6.60 14.16
N TYR A 189 3.04 7.68 13.42
CA TYR A 189 2.90 9.01 14.02
C TYR A 189 1.65 9.14 14.90
N LEU A 190 0.52 8.53 14.50
CA LEU A 190 -0.67 8.44 15.36
C LEU A 190 -0.36 7.69 16.66
N LEU A 191 0.36 6.59 16.59
CA LEU A 191 0.75 5.79 17.75
C LEU A 191 1.68 6.52 18.72
N LYS A 192 2.39 7.56 18.27
CA LYS A 192 3.25 8.41 19.11
C LYS A 192 2.49 9.50 19.87
N GLN A 193 1.23 9.75 19.53
CA GLN A 193 0.45 10.77 20.24
C GLN A 193 0.15 10.29 21.66
N LYS A 194 0.42 11.14 22.64
CA LYS A 194 0.30 10.81 24.09
C LYS A 194 -1.11 10.47 24.55
N GLU A 195 -2.10 10.93 23.79
CA GLU A 195 -3.52 10.67 24.03
C GLU A 195 -3.96 9.29 23.57
N VAL A 196 -3.22 8.64 22.66
CA VAL A 196 -3.63 7.44 21.94
C VAL A 196 -3.33 6.16 22.71
N ASP A 197 -4.32 5.27 22.77
CA ASP A 197 -4.14 3.87 23.14
C ASP A 197 -3.74 3.04 21.92
N GLY A 198 -2.47 2.71 21.81
CA GLY A 198 -1.94 1.95 20.67
C GLY A 198 -2.51 0.53 20.52
N SER A 199 -3.22 0.00 21.52
CA SER A 199 -3.91 -1.30 21.44
C SER A 199 -5.26 -1.21 20.73
N ARG A 200 -5.80 0.01 20.51
CA ARG A 200 -7.14 0.27 19.98
C ARG A 200 -7.06 1.19 18.74
N ILE A 201 -6.47 0.71 17.68
CA ILE A 201 -6.31 1.46 16.42
C ILE A 201 -7.29 0.97 15.38
N GLY A 202 -8.09 1.87 14.85
CA GLY A 202 -8.93 1.67 13.68
C GLY A 202 -8.50 2.52 12.50
N ALA A 203 -8.97 2.15 11.32
CA ALA A 203 -8.80 2.95 10.12
C ALA A 203 -10.06 2.93 9.27
N LYS A 204 -10.35 4.04 8.59
CA LYS A 204 -11.43 4.11 7.62
C LYS A 204 -11.02 4.94 6.41
N GLY A 205 -11.63 4.63 5.28
CA GLY A 205 -11.35 5.37 4.05
C GLY A 205 -12.49 5.33 3.06
N TYR A 206 -12.56 6.35 2.23
CA TYR A 206 -13.59 6.52 1.20
C TYR A 206 -13.02 6.36 -0.19
N SER A 207 -13.74 5.67 -1.08
CA SER A 207 -13.38 5.50 -2.48
C SER A 207 -11.96 4.93 -2.61
N TYR A 208 -11.01 5.66 -3.19
CA TYR A 208 -9.61 5.23 -3.23
C TYR A 208 -8.99 5.08 -1.83
N GLY A 209 -9.36 5.95 -0.88
CA GLY A 209 -9.01 5.77 0.53
C GLY A 209 -9.54 4.44 1.09
N GLY A 210 -10.73 4.03 0.67
CA GLY A 210 -11.28 2.70 0.97
C GLY A 210 -10.46 1.56 0.35
N THR A 211 -9.95 1.74 -0.86
CA THR A 211 -9.02 0.78 -1.49
C THR A 211 -7.71 0.66 -0.70
N ILE A 212 -7.18 1.78 -0.20
CA ILE A 212 -5.98 1.80 0.65
C ILE A 212 -6.17 0.98 1.94
N MET A 213 -7.39 0.86 2.45
CA MET A 213 -7.69 0.10 3.67
C MET A 213 -7.29 -1.38 3.57
N TRP A 214 -7.30 -1.97 2.40
CA TRP A 214 -6.85 -3.36 2.21
C TRP A 214 -5.37 -3.54 2.55
N ASN A 215 -4.54 -2.56 2.20
CA ASN A 215 -3.13 -2.58 2.58
C ASN A 215 -2.93 -2.32 4.08
N LEU A 216 -3.68 -1.37 4.62
CA LEU A 216 -3.57 -1.03 6.04
C LEU A 216 -4.07 -2.14 6.95
N GLY A 217 -5.09 -2.89 6.52
CA GLY A 217 -5.60 -4.05 7.25
C GLY A 217 -4.59 -5.20 7.39
N MET A 218 -3.52 -5.21 6.61
CA MET A 218 -2.39 -6.14 6.78
C MET A 218 -1.38 -5.70 7.85
N ASP A 219 -1.48 -4.47 8.34
CA ASP A 219 -0.60 -3.99 9.42
C ASP A 219 -1.12 -4.47 10.77
N PRO A 220 -0.34 -5.26 11.54
CA PRO A 220 -0.81 -5.88 12.79
C PRO A 220 -1.18 -4.88 13.89
N ARG A 221 -0.75 -3.64 13.76
CA ARG A 221 -1.08 -2.55 14.67
C ARG A 221 -2.52 -2.08 14.53
N VAL A 222 -3.13 -2.27 13.35
CA VAL A 222 -4.52 -1.91 13.06
C VAL A 222 -5.45 -3.06 13.47
N LYS A 223 -6.49 -2.77 14.25
CA LYS A 223 -7.43 -3.76 14.80
C LYS A 223 -8.73 -3.87 14.00
N ALA A 224 -9.10 -2.79 13.30
CA ALA A 224 -10.28 -2.76 12.46
C ALA A 224 -10.09 -1.79 11.28
N VAL A 225 -10.61 -2.16 10.12
CA VAL A 225 -10.66 -1.29 8.95
C VAL A 225 -12.08 -1.21 8.40
N VAL A 226 -12.46 -0.03 7.92
CA VAL A 226 -13.72 0.20 7.23
C VAL A 226 -13.45 0.83 5.87
N ALA A 227 -13.73 0.08 4.82
CA ALA A 227 -13.58 0.50 3.43
C ALA A 227 -14.93 0.94 2.86
N TYR A 228 -15.18 2.25 2.80
CA TYR A 228 -16.37 2.79 2.13
C TYR A 228 -16.09 2.90 0.64
N PHE A 229 -16.87 2.18 -0.17
CA PHE A 229 -16.71 2.13 -1.63
C PHE A 229 -15.27 1.77 -2.06
N GLY A 230 -14.55 1.12 -1.17
CA GLY A 230 -13.22 0.59 -1.45
C GLY A 230 -13.33 -0.62 -2.37
N ILE A 231 -12.41 -0.67 -3.31
CA ILE A 231 -12.45 -1.67 -4.35
C ILE A 231 -11.69 -2.89 -3.87
N GLY A 232 -12.36 -4.03 -3.93
CA GLY A 232 -11.74 -5.34 -3.74
C GLY A 232 -10.87 -5.75 -4.94
N TRP A 233 -10.12 -6.82 -4.78
CA TRP A 233 -9.03 -7.25 -5.65
C TRP A 233 -9.45 -7.61 -7.09
N ASN A 234 -10.18 -8.71 -7.27
CA ASN A 234 -10.38 -9.32 -8.58
C ASN A 234 -11.56 -8.79 -9.38
N GLU A 235 -12.65 -8.44 -8.73
CA GLU A 235 -13.86 -7.98 -9.39
C GLU A 235 -13.63 -6.68 -10.17
N TYR A 236 -12.67 -5.91 -9.73
CA TYR A 236 -12.35 -4.63 -10.32
C TYR A 236 -11.68 -4.69 -11.66
N TYR A 237 -10.90 -5.70 -11.89
CA TYR A 237 -10.31 -5.94 -13.19
C TYR A 237 -11.35 -6.19 -14.26
N ARG A 238 -12.42 -6.89 -13.89
CA ARG A 238 -13.51 -7.22 -14.80
C ARG A 238 -14.34 -6.01 -15.17
N SER A 239 -14.42 -5.01 -14.29
CA SER A 239 -15.16 -3.77 -14.54
C SER A 239 -14.40 -2.76 -15.39
N LYS A 240 -13.17 -3.06 -15.81
CA LYS A 240 -12.31 -2.20 -16.67
C LYS A 240 -12.07 -0.79 -16.12
N GLN A 241 -11.97 -0.65 -14.82
CA GLN A 241 -11.64 0.63 -14.20
C GLN A 241 -10.16 0.96 -14.45
N VAL A 242 -9.91 1.95 -15.26
CA VAL A 242 -8.63 2.26 -15.92
C VAL A 242 -7.45 2.44 -14.96
N TRP A 243 -7.69 2.96 -13.77
CA TRP A 243 -6.62 3.27 -12.82
C TRP A 243 -6.09 2.08 -12.00
N MET A 244 -6.84 0.98 -11.95
CA MET A 244 -6.38 -0.28 -11.34
C MET A 244 -5.62 -1.18 -12.34
N TYR A 245 -5.86 -1.00 -13.62
CA TYR A 245 -5.31 -1.85 -14.68
C TYR A 245 -3.80 -1.79 -14.82
N ASN A 246 -3.21 -0.71 -14.33
CA ASN A 246 -1.80 -0.40 -14.60
C ASN A 246 -0.91 -0.55 -13.35
N GLN A 247 -1.37 -1.26 -12.32
CA GLN A 247 -0.59 -1.47 -11.11
C GLN A 247 0.20 -2.77 -11.19
N PRO A 248 1.52 -2.73 -11.29
CA PRO A 248 2.34 -3.93 -11.50
C PRO A 248 2.17 -4.97 -10.37
N TYR A 249 1.93 -4.52 -9.15
CA TYR A 249 1.80 -5.43 -8.00
C TYR A 249 0.41 -6.06 -7.86
N VAL A 250 -0.56 -5.66 -8.67
CA VAL A 250 -1.90 -6.29 -8.71
C VAL A 250 -1.92 -7.47 -9.68
N GLU A 251 -0.99 -7.53 -10.63
CA GLU A 251 -0.87 -8.64 -11.57
C GLU A 251 -0.72 -10.01 -10.87
N PRO A 252 0.04 -10.16 -9.78
CA PRO A 252 0.14 -11.41 -9.05
C PRO A 252 -1.18 -11.91 -8.48
N LEU A 253 -2.10 -11.01 -8.21
CA LEU A 253 -3.42 -11.33 -7.64
C LEU A 253 -4.40 -11.85 -8.69
N LYS A 254 -4.09 -11.67 -9.98
CA LYS A 254 -4.91 -12.22 -11.08
C LYS A 254 -4.77 -13.72 -11.26
N THR A 255 -3.69 -14.30 -10.78
CA THR A 255 -3.33 -15.72 -11.00
C THR A 255 -3.54 -16.60 -9.78
N SER A 256 -4.00 -16.06 -8.68
CA SER A 256 -4.27 -16.81 -7.42
C SER A 256 -5.72 -17.20 -7.24
#